data_6a75f53deb322dbe498d695be091f719
#
_entry.id   6a75f53deb322dbe498d695be091f719
#
_cell.length_a   1.000
_cell.length_b   1.000
_cell.length_c   1.000
_cell.angle_alpha   90.00
_cell.angle_beta   90.00
_cell.angle_gamma   90.00
#
_symmetry.space_group_name_H-M   'P 1'
#
loop_
_entity.id
_entity.type
_entity.pdbx_description
1 polymer ?
#
loop_
_entity_poly.entity_id
_entity_poly.type
_entity_poly.pdbx_seq_one_letter_code
_entity_poly.pdbx_strand_id
1 'polypeptide(L)'
;MRSTPYGPQDIRGLHGAYATGLDPVQVVERVLGAVECADDRGIFITLLDRTALRRAVRKLGRFDPVAKPLWGVPFAIKDNIDAAGLPTTAACPAFAYTPRTSAAAVKRALAAGALLIGKTNLDQFATGLVGVRTPYPIPKNVFDRSIVPGGSSSGSAVAVALGLVSFALGTDTAGSGRVPAGLNNIVGLKPSLGAVSNKGVVPACKTLDCVCVFAGTVDDAWTVYEVIAGDDEEDAFSRPIALGCMGRVPPHPVVAIPRPADQKFFGDRAARVAWRASLKLLADLGADLVEINMAPFNEVAALLYEGPWVAERYAALAPFFAKHAREVHPVTRRIIDTAEAFSAADAFAGLYRLEALRAETRPLWRDIYALAVPTAPCAPTLREVEADPFGPNAKLGTYTNFVNLLDLAAIAVPGPMRRDGRAAGITLIGPRGRDAALASLARLFHAAHGARLGATAQPLPPGATLPTGAPAGMLEIAVVGGHLSGMALNHELLADGGVFLRAIDTAPCYELYALPGGLSGRPGLVRVPKGRGHAVAAEVWALPVEAFGRFVARVPAPLGIGTLLLADGTQPKGFLCEGEGVRGATNISSLGGWRAYVARKR
;
A
#
# COMPACT_ATOMS: atom_id res chain seq x y z
N MET A 1 19.41 -7.36 19.30
CA MET A 1 18.11 -6.67 19.15
C MET A 1 18.11 -5.48 20.09
N ARG A 2 17.86 -4.29 19.60
CA ARG A 2 17.86 -3.06 20.40
C ARG A 2 16.49 -2.89 21.06
N SER A 3 16.44 -2.50 22.34
CA SER A 3 15.19 -2.05 22.98
C SER A 3 14.70 -0.79 22.30
N THR A 4 13.38 -0.58 22.25
CA THR A 4 12.84 0.68 21.73
C THR A 4 13.15 1.82 22.67
N PRO A 5 13.52 2.98 22.14
CA PRO A 5 14.00 4.08 22.97
C PRO A 5 12.92 4.73 23.84
N TYR A 6 11.64 4.66 23.43
CA TYR A 6 10.57 5.45 24.07
C TYR A 6 9.30 4.65 24.44
N GLY A 7 9.36 3.31 24.40
CA GLY A 7 8.20 2.45 24.70
C GLY A 7 7.54 1.90 23.44
N PRO A 8 6.21 1.76 23.37
CA PRO A 8 5.52 1.26 22.19
C PRO A 8 5.82 2.13 20.96
N GLN A 9 6.06 1.48 19.80
CA GLN A 9 6.32 2.18 18.55
C GLN A 9 5.05 2.41 17.74
N ASP A 10 4.07 1.53 17.91
CA ASP A 10 2.79 1.66 17.22
C ASP A 10 1.96 2.80 17.85
N ILE A 11 1.17 3.47 17.02
CA ILE A 11 0.40 4.67 17.39
C ILE A 11 -0.55 4.35 18.55
N ARG A 12 -1.26 3.23 18.48
CA ARG A 12 -2.22 2.84 19.50
C ARG A 12 -1.56 2.53 20.84
N GLY A 13 -0.46 1.80 20.84
CA GLY A 13 0.33 1.52 22.03
C GLY A 13 0.90 2.78 22.65
N LEU A 14 1.39 3.72 21.83
CA LEU A 14 1.89 5.01 22.29
C LEU A 14 0.78 5.87 22.89
N HIS A 15 -0.41 5.93 22.28
CA HIS A 15 -1.57 6.60 22.84
C HIS A 15 -2.03 5.97 24.15
N GLY A 16 -2.00 4.64 24.28
CA GLY A 16 -2.26 3.95 25.53
C GLY A 16 -1.28 4.35 26.64
N ALA A 17 0.00 4.50 26.30
CA ALA A 17 1.01 4.97 27.25
C ALA A 17 0.77 6.44 27.66
N TYR A 18 0.39 7.32 26.75
CA TYR A 18 0.01 8.70 27.07
C TYR A 18 -1.22 8.77 27.97
N ALA A 19 -2.23 7.93 27.72
CA ALA A 19 -3.42 7.85 28.56
C ALA A 19 -3.10 7.41 30.01
N THR A 20 -2.00 6.69 30.20
CA THR A 20 -1.52 6.24 31.52
C THR A 20 -0.43 7.13 32.12
N GLY A 21 -0.15 8.30 31.52
CA GLY A 21 0.71 9.32 32.10
C GLY A 21 2.14 9.42 31.50
N LEU A 22 2.43 8.77 30.39
CA LEU A 22 3.69 9.03 29.67
C LEU A 22 3.73 10.50 29.22
N ASP A 23 4.84 11.20 29.52
CA ASP A 23 5.03 12.58 29.07
C ASP A 23 5.61 12.60 27.64
N PRO A 24 4.99 13.29 26.67
CA PRO A 24 5.52 13.42 25.32
C PRO A 24 6.90 14.11 25.26
N VAL A 25 7.28 14.91 26.28
CA VAL A 25 8.65 15.43 26.40
C VAL A 25 9.65 14.29 26.59
N GLN A 26 9.31 13.30 27.41
CA GLN A 26 10.18 12.13 27.61
C GLN A 26 10.33 11.32 26.33
N VAL A 27 9.27 11.20 25.51
CA VAL A 27 9.32 10.51 24.22
C VAL A 27 10.32 11.20 23.30
N VAL A 28 10.23 12.52 23.15
CA VAL A 28 11.16 13.30 22.32
C VAL A 28 12.61 13.19 22.80
N GLU A 29 12.85 13.31 24.10
CA GLU A 29 14.21 13.19 24.65
C GLU A 29 14.81 11.80 24.41
N ARG A 30 14.01 10.74 24.56
CA ARG A 30 14.43 9.38 24.28
C ARG A 30 14.68 9.13 22.78
N VAL A 31 13.86 9.72 21.90
CA VAL A 31 14.10 9.69 20.46
C VAL A 31 15.43 10.32 20.09
N LEU A 32 15.72 11.53 20.61
CA LEU A 32 16.99 12.20 20.35
C LEU A 32 18.18 11.39 20.87
N GLY A 33 18.11 10.88 22.09
CA GLY A 33 19.14 10.01 22.65
C GLY A 33 19.34 8.73 21.82
N ALA A 34 18.27 8.14 21.27
CA ALA A 34 18.37 6.97 20.40
C ALA A 34 19.00 7.30 19.05
N VAL A 35 18.71 8.45 18.47
CA VAL A 35 19.36 8.91 17.23
C VAL A 35 20.86 9.12 17.45
N GLU A 36 21.26 9.71 18.57
CA GLU A 36 22.67 9.87 18.96
C GLU A 36 23.37 8.50 19.12
N CYS A 37 22.68 7.51 19.73
CA CYS A 37 23.21 6.16 19.97
C CYS A 37 23.15 5.21 18.76
N ALA A 38 22.43 5.57 17.68
CA ALA A 38 22.22 4.68 16.53
C ALA A 38 23.50 4.33 15.76
N ASP A 39 24.58 5.08 15.95
CA ASP A 39 25.86 4.94 15.22
C ASP A 39 25.65 4.92 13.70
N ASP A 40 24.69 5.72 13.24
CA ASP A 40 24.36 5.87 11.83
C ASP A 40 23.99 7.33 11.49
N ARG A 41 25.01 8.10 11.15
CA ARG A 41 24.86 9.51 10.76
C ARG A 41 24.19 9.67 9.39
N GLY A 42 23.99 8.57 8.66
CA GLY A 42 23.37 8.59 7.33
C GLY A 42 21.86 8.74 7.34
N ILE A 43 21.20 8.49 8.48
CA ILE A 43 19.72 8.45 8.53
C ILE A 43 19.10 9.83 8.29
N PHE A 44 19.58 10.86 8.97
CA PHE A 44 19.05 12.22 8.93
C PHE A 44 20.01 13.17 8.24
N ILE A 45 19.49 14.01 7.35
CA ILE A 45 20.18 15.18 6.79
C ILE A 45 20.01 16.37 7.74
N THR A 46 18.80 16.53 8.29
CA THR A 46 18.47 17.61 9.23
C THR A 46 17.69 17.05 10.41
N LEU A 47 18.13 17.36 11.63
CA LEU A 47 17.41 17.08 12.87
C LEU A 47 16.92 18.39 13.49
N LEU A 48 15.72 18.38 14.08
CA LEU A 48 15.29 19.49 14.92
C LEU A 48 16.03 19.44 16.26
N ASP A 49 16.36 20.61 16.77
CA ASP A 49 16.98 20.73 18.08
C ASP A 49 15.95 20.47 19.23
N ARG A 50 16.49 20.18 20.40
CA ARG A 50 15.72 19.92 21.63
C ARG A 50 14.71 21.00 21.97
N THR A 51 15.09 22.27 21.73
CA THR A 51 14.25 23.43 22.03
C THR A 51 13.06 23.52 21.09
N ALA A 52 13.26 23.28 19.79
CA ALA A 52 12.21 23.24 18.79
C ALA A 52 11.21 22.11 19.09
N LEU A 53 11.70 20.92 19.43
CA LEU A 53 10.87 19.75 19.74
C LEU A 53 10.07 19.97 21.03
N ARG A 54 10.66 20.49 22.10
CA ARG A 54 9.93 20.86 23.34
C ARG A 54 8.88 21.94 23.09
N ARG A 55 9.14 22.88 22.15
CA ARG A 55 8.14 23.86 21.73
C ARG A 55 6.99 23.20 20.97
N ALA A 56 7.26 22.21 20.12
CA ALA A 56 6.24 21.44 19.41
C ALA A 56 5.36 20.65 20.40
N VAL A 57 5.96 20.00 21.39
CA VAL A 57 5.21 19.29 22.44
C VAL A 57 4.27 20.25 23.19
N ARG A 58 4.72 21.44 23.57
CA ARG A 58 3.86 22.44 24.26
C ARG A 58 2.65 22.86 23.41
N LYS A 59 2.74 22.80 22.08
CA LYS A 59 1.63 23.12 21.15
C LYS A 59 0.61 21.99 20.99
N LEU A 60 0.89 20.79 21.44
CA LEU A 60 -0.05 19.65 21.34
C LEU A 60 -1.36 19.93 22.08
N GLY A 61 -1.28 20.60 23.24
CA GLY A 61 -2.41 20.80 24.14
C GLY A 61 -2.77 19.52 24.90
N ARG A 62 -4.01 19.44 25.38
CA ARG A 62 -4.52 18.27 26.09
C ARG A 62 -4.49 17.02 25.18
N PHE A 63 -4.21 15.86 25.77
CA PHE A 63 -4.28 14.59 25.06
C PHE A 63 -5.72 14.31 24.60
N ASP A 64 -5.90 14.23 23.29
CA ASP A 64 -7.16 13.90 22.63
C ASP A 64 -6.85 13.17 21.31
N PRO A 65 -6.76 11.83 21.33
CA PRO A 65 -6.45 11.04 20.16
C PRO A 65 -7.63 10.94 19.16
N VAL A 66 -8.84 11.37 19.56
CA VAL A 66 -9.98 11.41 18.65
C VAL A 66 -9.91 12.66 17.76
N ALA A 67 -9.67 13.82 18.37
CA ALA A 67 -9.52 15.08 17.62
C ALA A 67 -8.17 15.16 16.89
N LYS A 68 -7.13 14.52 17.43
CA LYS A 68 -5.77 14.51 16.87
C LYS A 68 -5.25 13.06 16.79
N PRO A 69 -5.56 12.32 15.71
CA PRO A 69 -5.20 10.90 15.59
C PRO A 69 -3.70 10.58 15.65
N LEU A 70 -2.83 11.58 15.48
CA LEU A 70 -1.38 11.45 15.58
C LEU A 70 -0.80 12.24 16.77
N TRP A 71 -1.62 12.51 17.80
CA TRP A 71 -1.18 13.28 18.95
C TRP A 71 0.07 12.69 19.62
N GLY A 72 1.15 13.49 19.64
CA GLY A 72 2.41 13.11 20.26
C GLY A 72 3.22 12.05 19.52
N VAL A 73 2.81 11.63 18.33
CA VAL A 73 3.48 10.59 17.55
C VAL A 73 4.71 11.14 16.85
N PRO A 74 5.94 10.63 17.13
CA PRO A 74 7.16 11.10 16.49
C PRO A 74 7.23 10.59 15.03
N PHE A 75 7.57 11.49 14.08
CA PHE A 75 7.73 11.13 12.68
C PHE A 75 8.89 11.87 12.01
N ALA A 76 9.32 11.32 10.87
CA ALA A 76 10.32 11.93 10.01
C ALA A 76 9.79 12.10 8.58
N ILE A 77 10.42 12.96 7.80
CA ILE A 77 10.08 13.15 6.39
C ILE A 77 11.33 13.06 5.52
N LYS A 78 11.20 12.51 4.33
CA LYS A 78 12.25 12.49 3.32
C LYS A 78 12.64 13.90 2.91
N ASP A 79 13.91 14.17 2.68
CA ASP A 79 14.42 15.53 2.49
C ASP A 79 14.03 16.18 1.15
N ASN A 80 13.26 15.51 0.32
CA ASN A 80 12.58 16.12 -0.82
C ASN A 80 11.15 16.61 -0.50
N ILE A 81 10.70 16.51 0.76
CA ILE A 81 9.39 16.97 1.24
C ILE A 81 9.59 18.21 2.10
N ASP A 82 8.88 19.29 1.80
CA ASP A 82 9.01 20.57 2.46
C ASP A 82 8.44 20.56 3.89
N ALA A 83 9.21 21.10 4.82
CA ALA A 83 8.75 21.50 6.15
C ALA A 83 9.14 22.96 6.39
N ALA A 84 8.18 23.79 6.75
CA ALA A 84 8.40 25.24 6.93
C ALA A 84 9.53 25.54 7.89
N GLY A 85 10.47 26.36 7.46
CA GLY A 85 11.63 26.78 8.25
C GLY A 85 12.78 25.76 8.32
N LEU A 86 12.66 24.59 7.69
CA LEU A 86 13.74 23.60 7.58
C LEU A 86 14.27 23.55 6.15
N PRO A 87 15.60 23.39 5.94
CA PRO A 87 16.15 23.25 4.61
C PRO A 87 15.57 22.04 3.87
N THR A 88 15.30 22.19 2.58
CA THR A 88 15.03 21.11 1.64
C THR A 88 16.17 21.04 0.65
N THR A 89 16.89 19.91 0.59
CA THR A 89 18.06 19.74 -0.27
C THR A 89 17.86 18.68 -1.35
N ALA A 90 16.89 17.79 -1.19
CA ALA A 90 16.73 16.60 -2.02
C ALA A 90 18.05 15.79 -2.15
N ALA A 91 18.86 15.74 -1.09
CA ALA A 91 20.23 15.21 -1.03
C ALA A 91 21.21 15.88 -2.02
N CYS A 92 20.97 17.13 -2.40
CA CYS A 92 21.89 17.97 -3.17
C CYS A 92 22.11 19.28 -2.43
N PRO A 93 23.24 19.50 -1.73
CA PRO A 93 23.49 20.73 -0.97
C PRO A 93 23.36 22.01 -1.79
N ALA A 94 23.77 21.99 -3.07
CA ALA A 94 23.65 23.14 -3.96
C ALA A 94 22.20 23.50 -4.33
N PHE A 95 21.27 22.56 -4.15
CA PHE A 95 19.83 22.77 -4.39
C PHE A 95 19.10 23.36 -3.17
N ALA A 96 19.76 23.48 -2.03
CA ALA A 96 19.14 23.84 -0.77
C ALA A 96 18.32 25.14 -0.82
N TYR A 97 17.10 25.07 -0.31
CA TYR A 97 16.24 26.22 -0.03
C TYR A 97 15.44 25.99 1.26
N THR A 98 14.98 27.07 1.87
CA THR A 98 14.14 26.99 3.07
C THR A 98 12.70 27.38 2.73
N PRO A 99 11.74 26.42 2.72
CA PRO A 99 10.35 26.70 2.38
C PRO A 99 9.68 27.53 3.47
N ARG A 100 8.81 28.47 3.07
CA ARG A 100 7.95 29.25 3.99
C ARG A 100 6.73 28.46 4.47
N THR A 101 6.32 27.46 3.70
CA THR A 101 5.15 26.62 4.00
C THR A 101 5.54 25.14 3.90
N SER A 102 4.96 24.31 4.76
CA SER A 102 5.14 22.87 4.68
C SER A 102 4.34 22.25 3.53
N ALA A 103 4.79 21.10 3.02
CA ALA A 103 4.04 20.26 2.11
C ALA A 103 2.66 19.92 2.69
N ALA A 104 1.66 19.71 1.83
CA ALA A 104 0.29 19.44 2.25
C ALA A 104 0.19 18.25 3.22
N ALA A 105 0.85 17.14 2.91
CA ALA A 105 0.89 15.96 3.78
C ALA A 105 1.51 16.26 5.16
N VAL A 106 2.57 17.08 5.20
CA VAL A 106 3.22 17.48 6.46
C VAL A 106 2.31 18.40 7.28
N LYS A 107 1.62 19.36 6.64
CA LYS A 107 0.64 20.21 7.31
C LYS A 107 -0.45 19.40 8.00
N ARG A 108 -1.02 18.40 7.27
CA ARG A 108 -2.07 17.52 7.79
C ARG A 108 -1.55 16.68 8.97
N ALA A 109 -0.36 16.08 8.85
CA ALA A 109 0.24 15.30 9.95
C ALA A 109 0.48 16.15 11.22
N LEU A 110 1.03 17.36 11.05
CA LEU A 110 1.26 18.29 12.17
C LEU A 110 -0.07 18.78 12.80
N ALA A 111 -1.09 19.06 11.99
CA ALA A 111 -2.42 19.43 12.48
C ALA A 111 -3.08 18.30 13.27
N ALA A 112 -2.85 17.05 12.87
CA ALA A 112 -3.27 15.84 13.60
C ALA A 112 -2.42 15.55 14.86
N GLY A 113 -1.46 16.40 15.20
CA GLY A 113 -0.67 16.32 16.43
C GLY A 113 0.63 15.54 16.33
N ALA A 114 1.09 15.15 15.16
CA ALA A 114 2.37 14.48 14.99
C ALA A 114 3.56 15.41 15.31
N LEU A 115 4.65 14.84 15.80
CA LEU A 115 5.88 15.54 16.20
C LEU A 115 6.97 15.27 15.16
N LEU A 116 7.30 16.26 14.32
CA LEU A 116 8.38 16.15 13.35
C LEU A 116 9.74 16.12 14.05
N ILE A 117 10.50 15.06 13.85
CA ILE A 117 11.84 14.86 14.41
C ILE A 117 12.91 15.42 13.50
N GLY A 118 12.77 15.23 12.18
CA GLY A 118 13.76 15.70 11.22
C GLY A 118 13.49 15.25 9.79
N LYS A 119 14.46 15.59 8.92
CA LYS A 119 14.43 15.26 7.50
C LYS A 119 15.46 14.18 7.18
N THR A 120 15.04 13.13 6.49
CA THR A 120 15.82 11.91 6.26
C THR A 120 16.52 11.90 4.91
N ASN A 121 17.61 11.16 4.84
CA ASN A 121 18.44 10.99 3.65
C ASN A 121 17.73 10.17 2.55
N LEU A 122 18.20 10.32 1.31
CA LEU A 122 17.60 9.71 0.12
C LEU A 122 18.64 9.57 -1.02
N ASP A 123 18.33 8.73 -2.03
CA ASP A 123 19.00 8.88 -3.34
C ASP A 123 18.66 10.27 -3.91
N GLN A 124 19.66 11.01 -4.34
CA GLN A 124 19.55 12.40 -4.77
C GLN A 124 18.45 12.59 -5.83
N PHE A 125 17.60 13.61 -5.63
CA PHE A 125 16.40 13.90 -6.44
C PHE A 125 15.48 12.68 -6.62
N ALA A 126 15.40 11.83 -5.59
CA ALA A 126 14.61 10.59 -5.60
C ALA A 126 14.93 9.66 -6.79
N THR A 127 16.16 9.72 -7.34
CA THR A 127 16.58 8.98 -8.53
C THR A 127 17.42 7.77 -8.14
N GLY A 128 16.74 6.68 -7.78
CA GLY A 128 17.37 5.40 -7.41
C GLY A 128 16.48 4.52 -6.54
N LEU A 129 16.92 3.26 -6.36
CA LEU A 129 16.29 2.27 -5.49
C LEU A 129 17.31 1.64 -4.53
N VAL A 130 18.55 2.12 -4.55
CA VAL A 130 19.66 1.55 -3.76
C VAL A 130 19.91 2.31 -2.45
N GLY A 131 19.60 3.62 -2.38
CA GLY A 131 19.79 4.43 -1.17
C GLY A 131 21.24 4.86 -0.92
N VAL A 132 22.09 4.81 -1.96
CA VAL A 132 23.53 5.16 -1.85
C VAL A 132 23.93 6.36 -2.69
N ARG A 133 23.04 6.94 -3.48
CA ARG A 133 23.29 8.08 -4.37
C ARG A 133 23.12 9.40 -3.62
N THR A 134 23.98 9.65 -2.65
CA THR A 134 23.89 10.79 -1.74
C THR A 134 25.29 11.31 -1.41
N PRO A 135 25.52 12.62 -1.25
CA PRO A 135 26.78 13.17 -0.77
C PRO A 135 26.94 13.06 0.76
N TYR A 136 25.87 12.72 1.46
CA TYR A 136 25.87 12.47 2.89
C TYR A 136 26.31 11.04 3.22
N PRO A 137 26.64 10.71 4.48
CA PRO A 137 26.87 9.32 4.86
C PRO A 137 25.69 8.44 4.45
N ILE A 138 25.96 7.23 3.94
CA ILE A 138 24.93 6.29 3.50
C ILE A 138 24.25 5.67 4.72
N PRO A 139 22.90 5.66 4.81
CA PRO A 139 22.19 4.93 5.85
C PRO A 139 22.52 3.43 5.79
N LYS A 140 22.73 2.80 6.93
CA LYS A 140 23.08 1.38 7.00
C LYS A 140 21.82 0.53 7.01
N ASN A 141 21.78 -0.54 6.20
CA ASN A 141 20.72 -1.54 6.32
C ASN A 141 20.68 -2.11 7.74
N VAL A 142 19.49 -2.25 8.32
CA VAL A 142 19.34 -2.60 9.75
C VAL A 142 19.67 -4.04 10.09
N PHE A 143 19.69 -4.95 9.10
CA PHE A 143 19.98 -6.38 9.27
C PHE A 143 21.39 -6.73 8.83
N ASP A 144 21.90 -6.09 7.76
CA ASP A 144 23.23 -6.37 7.20
C ASP A 144 23.83 -5.08 6.62
N ARG A 145 24.85 -4.55 7.29
CA ARG A 145 25.53 -3.31 6.89
C ARG A 145 26.29 -3.42 5.56
N SER A 146 26.47 -4.62 5.02
CA SER A 146 27.15 -4.84 3.74
C SER A 146 26.24 -4.68 2.53
N ILE A 147 24.91 -4.72 2.72
CA ILE A 147 23.94 -4.53 1.65
C ILE A 147 23.40 -3.10 1.63
N VAL A 148 22.77 -2.73 0.50
CA VAL A 148 22.11 -1.44 0.34
C VAL A 148 20.94 -1.28 1.32
N PRO A 149 20.69 -0.06 1.85
CA PRO A 149 19.49 0.19 2.69
C PRO A 149 18.19 0.16 1.88
N GLY A 150 18.30 0.19 0.55
CA GLY A 150 17.16 0.44 -0.34
C GLY A 150 16.84 1.94 -0.44
N GLY A 151 16.29 2.33 -1.57
CA GLY A 151 16.05 3.75 -1.91
C GLY A 151 14.78 3.91 -2.78
N SER A 152 14.51 5.15 -3.13
CA SER A 152 15.26 6.33 -2.76
C SER A 152 15.00 6.83 -1.34
N SER A 153 13.98 6.37 -0.59
CA SER A 153 13.63 6.83 0.76
C SER A 153 14.40 6.08 1.85
N SER A 154 15.74 6.00 1.72
CA SER A 154 16.61 5.17 2.55
C SER A 154 16.57 5.53 4.04
N GLY A 155 16.78 6.80 4.37
CA GLY A 155 16.77 7.26 5.76
C GLY A 155 15.40 7.12 6.42
N SER A 156 14.29 7.34 5.68
CA SER A 156 12.92 7.15 6.20
C SER A 156 12.67 5.71 6.62
N ALA A 157 13.03 4.75 5.78
CA ALA A 157 12.84 3.34 6.10
C ALA A 157 13.71 2.89 7.28
N VAL A 158 15.00 3.27 7.30
CA VAL A 158 15.92 2.92 8.38
C VAL A 158 15.48 3.53 9.71
N ALA A 159 15.02 4.79 9.72
CA ALA A 159 14.52 5.46 10.93
C ALA A 159 13.35 4.70 11.57
N VAL A 160 12.38 4.27 10.76
CA VAL A 160 11.23 3.46 11.24
C VAL A 160 11.69 2.07 11.68
N ALA A 161 12.54 1.40 10.90
CA ALA A 161 12.98 0.05 11.20
C ALA A 161 13.80 -0.06 12.50
N LEU A 162 14.55 0.98 12.84
CA LEU A 162 15.27 1.08 14.13
C LEU A 162 14.39 1.56 15.29
N GLY A 163 13.14 1.95 15.03
CA GLY A 163 12.25 2.50 16.03
C GLY A 163 12.63 3.90 16.52
N LEU A 164 13.31 4.67 15.71
CA LEU A 164 13.62 6.07 16.02
C LEU A 164 12.39 6.97 15.90
N VAL A 165 11.47 6.59 15.00
CA VAL A 165 10.17 7.25 14.81
C VAL A 165 9.09 6.19 14.58
N SER A 166 7.83 6.52 14.90
CA SER A 166 6.69 5.62 14.70
C SER A 166 6.33 5.46 13.23
N PHE A 167 6.45 6.56 12.46
CA PHE A 167 6.27 6.54 11.02
C PHE A 167 7.20 7.55 10.32
N ALA A 168 7.33 7.38 9.03
CA ALA A 168 8.01 8.38 8.20
C ALA A 168 7.28 8.58 6.87
N LEU A 169 7.34 9.80 6.34
CA LEU A 169 6.89 10.08 4.98
C LEU A 169 8.08 9.97 4.02
N GLY A 170 7.84 9.33 2.90
CA GLY A 170 8.74 9.27 1.77
C GLY A 170 8.02 9.59 0.48
N THR A 171 8.66 9.30 -0.66
CA THR A 171 8.06 9.40 -1.99
C THR A 171 8.29 8.11 -2.76
N ASP A 172 7.34 7.73 -3.59
CA ASP A 172 7.41 6.56 -4.47
C ASP A 172 7.06 6.97 -5.90
N THR A 173 8.05 6.87 -6.79
CA THR A 173 7.89 7.09 -8.24
C THR A 173 8.03 5.77 -8.99
N ALA A 174 8.95 4.91 -8.51
CA ALA A 174 9.37 3.67 -9.17
C ALA A 174 9.45 2.48 -8.19
N GLY A 175 9.14 2.68 -6.91
CA GLY A 175 9.33 1.69 -5.85
C GLY A 175 10.00 2.24 -4.60
N SER A 176 10.26 3.55 -4.56
CA SER A 176 11.01 4.19 -3.47
C SER A 176 10.27 4.23 -2.12
N GLY A 177 8.98 3.90 -2.09
CA GLY A 177 8.18 3.66 -0.88
C GLY A 177 8.09 2.19 -0.49
N ARG A 178 8.49 1.27 -1.39
CA ARG A 178 8.32 -0.18 -1.24
C ARG A 178 9.65 -0.90 -1.06
N VAL A 179 10.62 -0.69 -1.95
CA VAL A 179 11.94 -1.37 -1.90
C VAL A 179 12.64 -1.16 -0.55
N PRO A 180 12.82 0.08 -0.04
CA PRO A 180 13.47 0.27 1.25
C PRO A 180 12.66 -0.30 2.42
N ALA A 181 11.32 -0.34 2.34
CA ALA A 181 10.49 -1.02 3.33
C ALA A 181 10.77 -2.53 3.37
N GLY A 182 10.78 -3.19 2.20
CA GLY A 182 11.04 -4.63 2.10
C GLY A 182 12.44 -5.04 2.56
N LEU A 183 13.46 -4.20 2.33
CA LEU A 183 14.84 -4.47 2.76
C LEU A 183 15.07 -4.19 4.26
N ASN A 184 14.15 -3.50 4.95
CA ASN A 184 14.27 -3.14 6.36
C ASN A 184 13.12 -3.68 7.24
N ASN A 185 12.33 -4.65 6.75
CA ASN A 185 11.28 -5.34 7.51
C ASN A 185 10.21 -4.41 8.10
N ILE A 186 9.74 -3.45 7.32
CA ILE A 186 8.66 -2.53 7.69
C ILE A 186 7.59 -2.47 6.61
N VAL A 187 6.48 -1.84 6.92
CA VAL A 187 5.40 -1.56 5.97
C VAL A 187 5.74 -0.32 5.15
N GLY A 188 5.52 -0.42 3.83
CA GLY A 188 5.62 0.71 2.89
C GLY A 188 4.32 0.84 2.10
N LEU A 189 3.47 1.80 2.45
CA LEU A 189 2.21 2.06 1.77
C LEU A 189 2.41 3.12 0.69
N LYS A 190 2.29 2.71 -0.57
CA LYS A 190 2.20 3.57 -1.75
C LYS A 190 0.73 3.75 -2.10
N PRO A 191 0.11 4.90 -1.79
CA PRO A 191 -1.29 5.11 -2.08
C PRO A 191 -1.57 5.21 -3.58
N SER A 192 -2.84 5.20 -3.93
CA SER A 192 -3.32 5.60 -5.25
C SER A 192 -2.76 6.96 -5.64
N LEU A 193 -2.34 7.15 -6.91
CA LEU A 193 -1.78 8.42 -7.38
C LEU A 193 -2.82 9.55 -7.21
N GLY A 194 -2.37 10.65 -6.63
CA GLY A 194 -3.18 11.83 -6.37
C GLY A 194 -4.06 11.76 -5.11
N ALA A 195 -4.11 10.62 -4.39
CA ALA A 195 -4.82 10.53 -3.11
C ALA A 195 -4.19 11.37 -2.00
N VAL A 196 -2.89 11.59 -2.07
CA VAL A 196 -2.13 12.50 -1.21
C VAL A 196 -1.51 13.57 -2.09
N SER A 197 -1.73 14.85 -1.76
CA SER A 197 -1.18 15.97 -2.50
C SER A 197 0.35 15.95 -2.50
N ASN A 198 0.95 16.18 -3.68
CA ASN A 198 2.38 16.37 -3.89
C ASN A 198 2.83 17.84 -3.76
N LYS A 199 1.93 18.76 -3.36
CA LYS A 199 2.29 20.16 -3.14
C LYS A 199 3.36 20.27 -2.05
N GLY A 200 4.47 20.91 -2.38
CA GLY A 200 5.64 21.03 -1.49
C GLY A 200 6.55 19.79 -1.51
N VAL A 201 6.51 19.01 -2.59
CA VAL A 201 7.45 17.90 -2.83
C VAL A 201 8.34 18.26 -4.01
N VAL A 202 9.66 18.13 -3.85
CA VAL A 202 10.62 18.23 -4.97
C VAL A 202 10.40 17.01 -5.86
N PRO A 203 9.96 17.19 -7.10
CA PRO A 203 9.52 16.06 -7.95
C PRO A 203 10.69 15.26 -8.51
N ALA A 204 10.44 13.96 -8.72
CA ALA A 204 11.20 13.12 -9.62
C ALA A 204 10.49 12.99 -10.99
N CYS A 205 9.22 12.57 -10.98
CA CYS A 205 8.31 12.60 -12.13
C CYS A 205 6.94 13.06 -11.61
N LYS A 206 6.53 14.28 -11.93
CA LYS A 206 5.29 14.89 -11.39
C LYS A 206 4.05 14.05 -11.66
N THR A 207 3.99 13.37 -12.81
CA THR A 207 2.84 12.53 -13.19
C THR A 207 2.80 11.19 -12.45
N LEU A 208 3.91 10.78 -11.81
CA LEU A 208 4.06 9.46 -11.20
C LEU A 208 4.34 9.51 -9.69
N ASP A 209 4.82 10.65 -9.18
CA ASP A 209 5.20 10.77 -7.78
C ASP A 209 4.00 10.60 -6.85
N CYS A 210 4.19 9.90 -5.75
CA CYS A 210 3.26 9.95 -4.63
C CYS A 210 3.98 9.95 -3.29
N VAL A 211 3.44 10.72 -2.35
CA VAL A 211 3.86 10.65 -0.95
C VAL A 211 3.44 9.29 -0.40
N CYS A 212 4.39 8.56 0.17
CA CYS A 212 4.18 7.23 0.74
C CYS A 212 4.44 7.23 2.24
N VAL A 213 3.88 6.22 2.93
CA VAL A 213 3.99 6.06 4.38
C VAL A 213 4.83 4.85 4.71
N PHE A 214 5.84 5.03 5.56
CA PHE A 214 6.58 3.97 6.24
C PHE A 214 6.11 3.85 7.67
N ALA A 215 5.78 2.65 8.12
CA ALA A 215 5.39 2.38 9.52
C ALA A 215 5.78 0.95 9.92
N GLY A 216 5.76 0.66 11.22
CA GLY A 216 6.01 -0.68 11.74
C GLY A 216 4.84 -1.63 11.50
N THR A 217 3.62 -1.12 11.43
CA THR A 217 2.38 -1.89 11.24
C THR A 217 1.55 -1.39 10.07
N VAL A 218 0.68 -2.25 9.54
CA VAL A 218 -0.29 -1.84 8.51
C VAL A 218 -1.33 -0.89 9.10
N ASP A 219 -1.74 -1.11 10.34
CA ASP A 219 -2.72 -0.25 11.04
C ASP A 219 -2.18 1.19 11.17
N ASP A 220 -0.89 1.35 11.54
CA ASP A 220 -0.27 2.68 11.63
C ASP A 220 -0.11 3.34 10.26
N ALA A 221 0.34 2.57 9.26
CA ALA A 221 0.47 3.09 7.89
C ALA A 221 -0.88 3.59 7.36
N TRP A 222 -1.94 2.86 7.65
CA TRP A 222 -3.31 3.22 7.27
C TRP A 222 -3.80 4.46 8.02
N THR A 223 -3.63 4.51 9.35
CA THR A 223 -3.99 5.68 10.17
C THR A 223 -3.30 6.96 9.69
N VAL A 224 -2.01 6.88 9.37
CA VAL A 224 -1.27 8.02 8.81
C VAL A 224 -1.81 8.38 7.43
N TYR A 225 -2.08 7.39 6.56
CA TYR A 225 -2.65 7.64 5.23
C TYR A 225 -4.01 8.34 5.31
N GLU A 226 -4.92 7.90 6.18
CA GLU A 226 -6.21 8.55 6.40
C GLU A 226 -6.06 10.02 6.80
N VAL A 227 -5.05 10.34 7.60
CA VAL A 227 -4.77 11.73 8.04
C VAL A 227 -4.23 12.60 6.90
N ILE A 228 -3.28 12.08 6.10
CA ILE A 228 -2.58 12.89 5.10
C ILE A 228 -3.27 12.93 3.74
N ALA A 229 -4.18 11.99 3.47
CA ALA A 229 -4.92 11.90 2.22
C ALA A 229 -6.04 12.96 2.13
N GLY A 230 -6.49 13.19 0.93
CA GLY A 230 -7.60 14.08 0.60
C GLY A 230 -7.25 15.02 -0.54
N ASP A 231 -8.29 15.52 -1.17
CA ASP A 231 -8.19 16.43 -2.31
C ASP A 231 -7.49 17.75 -1.94
N ASP A 232 -6.78 18.31 -2.91
CA ASP A 232 -6.06 19.59 -2.78
C ASP A 232 -6.17 20.36 -4.10
N GLU A 233 -7.03 21.36 -4.14
CA GLU A 233 -7.28 22.20 -5.33
C GLU A 233 -6.02 22.96 -5.79
N GLU A 234 -5.03 23.11 -4.92
CA GLU A 234 -3.75 23.77 -5.25
C GLU A 234 -2.70 22.81 -5.84
N ASP A 235 -3.02 21.51 -5.98
CA ASP A 235 -2.18 20.50 -6.64
C ASP A 235 -2.89 19.96 -7.89
N ALA A 236 -2.38 20.33 -9.07
CA ALA A 236 -2.93 19.88 -10.35
C ALA A 236 -2.95 18.35 -10.55
N PHE A 237 -2.22 17.60 -9.75
CA PHE A 237 -2.17 16.13 -9.76
C PHE A 237 -2.97 15.49 -8.63
N SER A 238 -3.57 16.29 -7.74
CA SER A 238 -4.51 15.77 -6.73
C SER A 238 -5.76 15.22 -7.40
N ARG A 239 -6.33 14.18 -6.78
CA ARG A 239 -7.53 13.50 -7.29
C ARG A 239 -8.46 13.17 -6.12
N PRO A 240 -9.77 13.39 -6.26
CA PRO A 240 -10.75 12.98 -5.27
C PRO A 240 -10.88 11.45 -5.29
N ILE A 241 -10.16 10.77 -4.40
CA ILE A 241 -10.17 9.32 -4.27
C ILE A 241 -10.85 8.98 -2.94
N ALA A 242 -11.90 8.15 -3.00
CA ALA A 242 -12.50 7.60 -1.81
C ALA A 242 -11.51 6.64 -1.13
N LEU A 243 -11.15 6.93 0.12
CA LEU A 243 -10.16 6.13 0.85
C LEU A 243 -10.66 4.70 1.14
N GLY A 244 -11.97 4.52 1.28
CA GLY A 244 -12.54 3.28 1.79
C GLY A 244 -12.23 3.07 3.28
N CYS A 245 -12.49 1.89 3.79
CA CYS A 245 -12.04 1.51 5.12
C CYS A 245 -11.48 0.07 5.10
N MET A 246 -10.49 -0.19 5.94
CA MET A 246 -10.01 -1.56 6.13
C MET A 246 -11.11 -2.43 6.72
N GLY A 247 -11.27 -3.63 6.14
CA GLY A 247 -12.24 -4.63 6.56
C GLY A 247 -11.59 -5.99 6.77
N ARG A 248 -12.42 -7.00 6.92
CA ARG A 248 -11.97 -8.39 6.88
C ARG A 248 -11.61 -8.77 5.45
N VAL A 249 -10.68 -9.70 5.28
CA VAL A 249 -10.42 -10.31 3.98
C VAL A 249 -11.54 -11.32 3.68
N PRO A 250 -12.17 -11.26 2.50
CA PRO A 250 -13.20 -12.23 2.15
C PRO A 250 -12.60 -13.64 2.01
N PRO A 251 -13.39 -14.71 2.18
CA PRO A 251 -12.92 -16.05 1.89
C PRO A 251 -12.55 -16.19 0.39
N HIS A 252 -11.51 -16.99 0.10
CA HIS A 252 -11.05 -17.23 -1.28
C HIS A 252 -10.71 -15.98 -2.09
N PRO A 253 -9.89 -15.02 -1.55
CA PRO A 253 -9.45 -13.91 -2.36
C PRO A 253 -8.50 -14.43 -3.46
N VAL A 254 -8.82 -14.15 -4.71
CA VAL A 254 -7.96 -14.55 -5.84
C VAL A 254 -6.74 -13.64 -5.87
N VAL A 255 -5.55 -14.20 -5.64
CA VAL A 255 -4.29 -13.45 -5.65
C VAL A 255 -3.44 -13.90 -6.83
N ALA A 256 -3.21 -12.98 -7.78
CA ALA A 256 -2.31 -13.24 -8.89
C ALA A 256 -0.86 -13.24 -8.43
N ILE A 257 -0.06 -14.10 -9.04
CA ILE A 257 1.39 -14.20 -8.80
C ILE A 257 2.12 -14.34 -10.15
N PRO A 258 3.39 -13.92 -10.25
CA PRO A 258 4.22 -14.21 -11.43
C PRO A 258 4.32 -15.72 -11.67
N ARG A 259 4.07 -16.19 -12.91
CA ARG A 259 4.30 -17.59 -13.28
C ARG A 259 5.79 -17.94 -13.08
N PRO A 260 6.17 -19.23 -12.89
CA PRO A 260 7.54 -19.65 -12.57
C PRO A 260 8.60 -19.10 -13.53
N ALA A 261 8.30 -19.01 -14.83
CA ALA A 261 9.21 -18.47 -15.85
C ALA A 261 9.49 -16.96 -15.67
N ASP A 262 8.59 -16.22 -15.06
CA ASP A 262 8.69 -14.77 -14.84
C ASP A 262 9.24 -14.41 -13.43
N GLN A 263 9.50 -15.43 -12.58
CA GLN A 263 10.07 -15.21 -11.25
C GLN A 263 11.58 -14.98 -11.33
N LYS A 264 12.00 -13.71 -11.27
CA LYS A 264 13.40 -13.28 -11.35
C LYS A 264 13.96 -13.02 -9.95
N PHE A 265 15.03 -13.73 -9.58
CA PHE A 265 15.76 -13.54 -8.31
C PHE A 265 17.26 -13.30 -8.52
N PHE A 266 17.74 -13.27 -9.77
CA PHE A 266 19.14 -12.95 -10.14
C PHE A 266 20.18 -13.78 -9.37
N GLY A 267 19.90 -15.08 -9.14
CA GLY A 267 20.78 -15.98 -8.40
C GLY A 267 20.58 -15.97 -6.88
N ASP A 268 19.78 -15.06 -6.32
CA ASP A 268 19.52 -14.99 -4.87
C ASP A 268 18.57 -16.12 -4.43
N ARG A 269 19.17 -17.25 -4.01
CA ARG A 269 18.42 -18.43 -3.56
C ARG A 269 17.64 -18.18 -2.27
N ALA A 270 18.17 -17.34 -1.35
CA ALA A 270 17.51 -17.06 -0.09
C ALA A 270 16.23 -16.22 -0.29
N ALA A 271 16.27 -15.25 -1.21
CA ALA A 271 15.09 -14.49 -1.61
C ALA A 271 14.01 -15.38 -2.24
N ARG A 272 14.40 -16.32 -3.12
CA ARG A 272 13.48 -17.29 -3.73
C ARG A 272 12.81 -18.20 -2.69
N VAL A 273 13.56 -18.65 -1.67
CA VAL A 273 12.99 -19.47 -0.59
C VAL A 273 11.99 -18.67 0.25
N ALA A 274 12.32 -17.43 0.61
CA ALA A 274 11.43 -16.55 1.36
C ALA A 274 10.14 -16.23 0.57
N TRP A 275 10.26 -16.02 -0.75
CA TRP A 275 9.10 -15.87 -1.63
C TRP A 275 8.17 -17.08 -1.59
N ARG A 276 8.70 -18.30 -1.73
CA ARG A 276 7.91 -19.54 -1.64
C ARG A 276 7.19 -19.67 -0.28
N ALA A 277 7.87 -19.29 0.80
CA ALA A 277 7.28 -19.28 2.13
C ALA A 277 6.15 -18.25 2.22
N SER A 278 6.28 -17.10 1.57
CA SER A 278 5.22 -16.08 1.48
C SER A 278 4.01 -16.57 0.67
N LEU A 279 4.23 -17.28 -0.44
CA LEU A 279 3.14 -17.90 -1.22
C LEU A 279 2.40 -18.96 -0.42
N LYS A 280 3.14 -19.81 0.30
CA LYS A 280 2.51 -20.78 1.19
C LYS A 280 1.65 -20.09 2.25
N LEU A 281 2.16 -19.03 2.88
CA LEU A 281 1.41 -18.28 3.88
C LEU A 281 0.13 -17.66 3.30
N LEU A 282 0.17 -17.08 2.09
CA LEU A 282 -1.03 -16.57 1.42
C LEU A 282 -2.07 -17.69 1.19
N ALA A 283 -1.63 -18.86 0.74
CA ALA A 283 -2.51 -20.02 0.54
C ALA A 283 -3.09 -20.53 1.89
N ASP A 284 -2.26 -20.62 2.93
CA ASP A 284 -2.70 -21.02 4.29
C ASP A 284 -3.74 -20.04 4.87
N LEU A 285 -3.72 -18.78 4.43
CA LEU A 285 -4.70 -17.74 4.77
C LEU A 285 -5.97 -17.78 3.91
N GLY A 286 -6.08 -18.78 3.02
CA GLY A 286 -7.25 -19.01 2.18
C GLY A 286 -7.23 -18.31 0.83
N ALA A 287 -6.10 -17.74 0.40
CA ALA A 287 -5.99 -17.14 -0.93
C ALA A 287 -5.91 -18.21 -2.02
N ASP A 288 -6.67 -18.00 -3.10
CA ASP A 288 -6.57 -18.77 -4.33
C ASP A 288 -5.50 -18.15 -5.22
N LEU A 289 -4.33 -18.83 -5.34
CA LEU A 289 -3.20 -18.31 -6.11
C LEU A 289 -3.36 -18.63 -7.60
N VAL A 290 -3.25 -17.61 -8.47
CA VAL A 290 -3.31 -17.76 -9.93
C VAL A 290 -2.04 -17.20 -10.57
N GLU A 291 -1.45 -17.97 -11.49
CA GLU A 291 -0.25 -17.56 -12.20
C GLU A 291 -0.57 -16.64 -13.38
N ILE A 292 0.18 -15.55 -13.53
CA ILE A 292 0.02 -14.61 -14.63
C ILE A 292 1.32 -14.38 -15.41
N ASN A 293 1.17 -13.97 -16.66
CA ASN A 293 2.26 -13.51 -17.50
C ASN A 293 2.67 -12.08 -17.12
N MET A 294 3.94 -11.90 -16.76
CA MET A 294 4.48 -10.58 -16.39
C MET A 294 5.05 -9.78 -17.59
N ALA A 295 5.01 -10.31 -18.81
CA ALA A 295 5.61 -9.62 -19.96
C ALA A 295 5.06 -8.20 -20.20
N PRO A 296 3.73 -7.94 -20.17
CA PRO A 296 3.21 -6.57 -20.33
C PRO A 296 3.67 -5.64 -19.20
N PHE A 297 3.74 -6.13 -17.97
CA PHE A 297 4.21 -5.35 -16.81
C PHE A 297 5.71 -5.02 -16.91
N ASN A 298 6.52 -5.97 -17.40
CA ASN A 298 7.95 -5.75 -17.61
C ASN A 298 8.18 -4.71 -18.71
N GLU A 299 7.38 -4.71 -19.77
CA GLU A 299 7.45 -3.70 -20.82
C GLU A 299 7.09 -2.31 -20.31
N VAL A 300 6.03 -2.19 -19.50
CA VAL A 300 5.72 -0.94 -18.80
C VAL A 300 6.88 -0.49 -17.92
N ALA A 301 7.50 -1.40 -17.16
CA ALA A 301 8.63 -1.08 -16.30
C ALA A 301 9.84 -0.52 -17.08
N ALA A 302 10.10 -1.03 -18.28
CA ALA A 302 11.16 -0.55 -19.17
C ALA A 302 10.93 0.90 -19.62
N LEU A 303 9.69 1.33 -19.87
CA LEU A 303 9.38 2.70 -20.28
C LEU A 303 9.89 3.77 -19.30
N LEU A 304 10.04 3.44 -18.03
CA LEU A 304 10.40 4.42 -16.98
C LEU A 304 11.85 4.93 -17.11
N TYR A 305 12.79 4.07 -17.50
CA TYR A 305 14.22 4.41 -17.58
C TYR A 305 14.81 4.21 -18.98
N GLU A 306 14.22 3.36 -19.80
CA GLU A 306 14.62 3.11 -21.19
C GLU A 306 13.74 3.90 -22.16
N GLY A 307 12.65 4.52 -21.67
CA GLY A 307 11.71 5.33 -22.41
C GLY A 307 11.75 6.82 -21.99
N PRO A 308 10.81 7.62 -22.52
CA PRO A 308 10.89 9.08 -22.43
C PRO A 308 10.59 9.67 -21.04
N TRP A 309 10.26 8.87 -20.02
CA TRP A 309 10.01 9.40 -18.67
C TRP A 309 11.26 9.98 -17.99
N VAL A 310 12.47 9.68 -18.51
CA VAL A 310 13.68 10.40 -18.10
C VAL A 310 13.65 11.88 -18.49
N ALA A 311 12.96 12.23 -19.59
CA ALA A 311 12.76 13.63 -20.00
C ALA A 311 11.84 14.38 -19.02
N GLU A 312 10.85 13.71 -18.41
CA GLU A 312 10.06 14.33 -17.33
C GLU A 312 10.90 14.64 -16.10
N ARG A 313 11.85 13.74 -15.72
CA ARG A 313 12.82 14.02 -14.65
C ARG A 313 13.68 15.24 -14.95
N TYR A 314 14.19 15.34 -16.17
CA TYR A 314 14.94 16.51 -16.61
C TYR A 314 14.09 17.79 -16.55
N ALA A 315 12.86 17.76 -17.11
CA ALA A 315 11.96 18.91 -17.12
C ALA A 315 11.68 19.45 -15.70
N ALA A 316 11.56 18.57 -14.70
CA ALA A 316 11.36 18.95 -13.31
C ALA A 316 12.55 19.71 -12.71
N LEU A 317 13.77 19.46 -13.17
CA LEU A 317 15.02 19.98 -12.61
C LEU A 317 15.78 20.89 -13.58
N ALA A 318 15.30 21.10 -14.79
CA ALA A 318 16.00 21.82 -15.88
C ALA A 318 16.59 23.18 -15.46
N PRO A 319 15.88 24.06 -14.72
CA PRO A 319 16.46 25.34 -14.30
C PRO A 319 17.67 25.20 -13.37
N PHE A 320 17.67 24.16 -12.52
CA PHE A 320 18.79 23.85 -11.63
C PHE A 320 19.94 23.21 -12.43
N PHE A 321 19.65 22.23 -13.27
CA PHE A 321 20.62 21.53 -14.10
C PHE A 321 21.39 22.49 -15.01
N ALA A 322 20.75 23.48 -15.61
CA ALA A 322 21.38 24.46 -16.47
C ALA A 322 22.55 25.21 -15.81
N LYS A 323 22.55 25.31 -14.47
CA LYS A 323 23.55 26.08 -13.70
C LYS A 323 24.44 25.20 -12.82
N HIS A 324 23.91 24.05 -12.36
CA HIS A 324 24.48 23.27 -11.26
C HIS A 324 24.62 21.77 -11.57
N ALA A 325 24.70 21.37 -12.86
CA ALA A 325 24.81 19.97 -13.25
C ALA A 325 26.04 19.25 -12.64
N ARG A 326 27.14 20.00 -12.34
CA ARG A 326 28.36 19.43 -11.75
C ARG A 326 28.22 19.06 -10.29
N GLU A 327 27.28 19.67 -9.57
CA GLU A 327 26.97 19.41 -8.16
C GLU A 327 26.03 18.22 -7.97
N VAL A 328 25.47 17.71 -9.07
CA VAL A 328 24.61 16.52 -9.05
C VAL A 328 25.47 15.26 -8.97
N HIS A 329 25.03 14.31 -8.14
CA HIS A 329 25.68 13.00 -8.01
C HIS A 329 25.92 12.36 -9.38
N PRO A 330 27.12 11.85 -9.70
CA PRO A 330 27.50 11.44 -11.06
C PRO A 330 26.53 10.44 -11.70
N VAL A 331 26.06 9.45 -10.93
CA VAL A 331 25.10 8.43 -11.43
C VAL A 331 23.74 9.06 -11.71
N THR A 332 23.25 9.94 -10.81
CA THR A 332 21.97 10.66 -10.99
C THR A 332 22.04 11.54 -12.23
N ARG A 333 23.15 12.26 -12.41
CA ARG A 333 23.38 13.10 -13.58
C ARG A 333 23.33 12.27 -14.88
N ARG A 334 24.07 11.15 -14.95
CA ARG A 334 24.06 10.27 -16.13
C ARG A 334 22.66 9.77 -16.50
N ILE A 335 21.82 9.48 -15.50
CA ILE A 335 20.42 9.07 -15.76
C ILE A 335 19.62 10.23 -16.36
N ILE A 336 19.76 11.44 -15.80
CA ILE A 336 19.00 12.61 -16.25
C ILE A 336 19.51 13.09 -17.62
N ASP A 337 20.82 13.03 -17.87
CA ASP A 337 21.42 13.41 -19.16
C ASP A 337 20.91 12.55 -20.32
N THR A 338 20.42 11.31 -20.08
CA THR A 338 19.80 10.48 -21.13
C THR A 338 18.52 11.09 -21.70
N ALA A 339 17.93 12.08 -21.01
CA ALA A 339 16.76 12.82 -21.50
C ALA A 339 17.01 13.50 -22.88
N GLU A 340 18.24 13.91 -23.15
CA GLU A 340 18.61 14.58 -24.41
C GLU A 340 18.46 13.66 -25.65
N ALA A 341 18.41 12.33 -25.45
CA ALA A 341 18.21 11.37 -26.52
C ALA A 341 16.75 11.26 -26.99
N PHE A 342 15.79 11.82 -26.27
CA PHE A 342 14.37 11.71 -26.56
C PHE A 342 13.79 13.01 -27.12
N SER A 343 13.12 12.90 -28.26
CA SER A 343 12.34 13.97 -28.86
C SER A 343 10.92 14.06 -28.27
N ALA A 344 10.20 15.14 -28.60
CA ALA A 344 8.79 15.24 -28.27
C ALA A 344 7.95 14.11 -28.92
N ALA A 345 8.33 13.67 -30.14
CA ALA A 345 7.67 12.56 -30.82
C ALA A 345 7.85 11.24 -30.03
N ASP A 346 9.04 10.99 -29.47
CA ASP A 346 9.30 9.82 -28.64
C ASP A 346 8.49 9.85 -27.34
N ALA A 347 8.29 11.05 -26.77
CA ALA A 347 7.44 11.20 -25.57
C ALA A 347 5.99 10.80 -25.88
N PHE A 348 5.41 11.24 -27.00
CA PHE A 348 4.06 10.83 -27.41
C PHE A 348 3.99 9.34 -27.77
N ALA A 349 4.99 8.80 -28.46
CA ALA A 349 5.06 7.37 -28.76
C ALA A 349 5.08 6.52 -27.46
N GLY A 350 5.84 6.96 -26.46
CA GLY A 350 5.86 6.34 -25.14
C GLY A 350 4.50 6.38 -24.43
N LEU A 351 3.80 7.52 -24.50
CA LEU A 351 2.44 7.65 -23.96
C LEU A 351 1.45 6.71 -24.66
N TYR A 352 1.49 6.64 -25.99
CA TYR A 352 0.61 5.73 -26.75
C TYR A 352 0.90 4.27 -26.42
N ARG A 353 2.17 3.90 -26.28
CA ARG A 353 2.53 2.54 -25.87
C ARG A 353 2.06 2.22 -24.45
N LEU A 354 2.18 3.15 -23.52
CA LEU A 354 1.68 2.99 -22.16
C LEU A 354 0.16 2.77 -22.14
N GLU A 355 -0.61 3.54 -22.92
CA GLU A 355 -2.07 3.36 -22.99
C GLU A 355 -2.46 2.01 -23.60
N ALA A 356 -1.73 1.52 -24.60
CA ALA A 356 -1.93 0.18 -25.15
C ALA A 356 -1.69 -0.92 -24.09
N LEU A 357 -0.61 -0.79 -23.31
CA LEU A 357 -0.27 -1.73 -22.23
C LEU A 357 -1.26 -1.64 -21.04
N ARG A 358 -1.79 -0.45 -20.74
CA ARG A 358 -2.89 -0.27 -19.79
C ARG A 358 -4.15 -1.01 -20.23
N ALA A 359 -4.49 -0.94 -21.52
CA ALA A 359 -5.64 -1.65 -22.08
C ALA A 359 -5.45 -3.17 -22.03
N GLU A 360 -4.23 -3.66 -22.30
CA GLU A 360 -3.87 -5.08 -22.24
C GLU A 360 -3.94 -5.64 -20.81
N THR A 361 -3.47 -4.90 -19.82
CA THR A 361 -3.44 -5.34 -18.40
C THR A 361 -4.76 -5.15 -17.66
N ARG A 362 -5.65 -4.29 -18.15
CA ARG A 362 -6.93 -3.96 -17.50
C ARG A 362 -7.83 -5.14 -17.20
N PRO A 363 -8.01 -6.14 -18.09
CA PRO A 363 -8.90 -7.28 -17.82
C PRO A 363 -8.51 -8.06 -16.56
N LEU A 364 -7.20 -8.20 -16.27
CA LEU A 364 -6.71 -8.93 -15.10
C LEU A 364 -7.36 -8.45 -13.79
N TRP A 365 -7.53 -7.13 -13.65
CA TRP A 365 -8.02 -6.53 -12.39
C TRP A 365 -9.49 -6.82 -12.07
N ARG A 366 -10.25 -7.40 -13.01
CA ARG A 366 -11.61 -7.88 -12.78
C ARG A 366 -11.63 -9.23 -12.07
N ASP A 367 -10.62 -10.06 -12.33
CA ASP A 367 -10.59 -11.45 -11.91
C ASP A 367 -9.81 -11.68 -10.62
N ILE A 368 -9.03 -10.67 -10.17
CA ILE A 368 -8.17 -10.80 -9.00
C ILE A 368 -8.48 -9.76 -7.91
N TYR A 369 -8.24 -10.18 -6.66
CA TYR A 369 -8.29 -9.31 -5.49
C TYR A 369 -7.03 -8.44 -5.40
N ALA A 370 -5.86 -9.04 -5.62
CA ALA A 370 -4.55 -8.38 -5.65
C ALA A 370 -3.55 -9.14 -6.53
N LEU A 371 -2.51 -8.44 -7.00
CA LEU A 371 -1.29 -9.04 -7.53
C LEU A 371 -0.23 -9.03 -6.43
N ALA A 372 0.30 -10.19 -6.05
CA ALA A 372 1.42 -10.32 -5.12
C ALA A 372 2.74 -10.53 -5.88
N VAL A 373 3.75 -9.77 -5.51
CA VAL A 373 5.12 -9.90 -6.06
C VAL A 373 6.15 -9.80 -4.94
N PRO A 374 7.39 -10.33 -5.12
CA PRO A 374 8.48 -10.02 -4.19
C PRO A 374 8.72 -8.51 -4.13
N THR A 375 8.83 -7.93 -2.93
CA THR A 375 9.12 -6.49 -2.80
C THR A 375 10.51 -6.15 -3.33
N ALA A 376 11.51 -6.96 -2.97
CA ALA A 376 12.86 -6.89 -3.49
C ALA A 376 13.30 -8.30 -3.93
N PRO A 377 13.63 -8.51 -5.23
CA PRO A 377 13.98 -9.84 -5.74
C PRO A 377 15.38 -10.30 -5.31
N CYS A 378 16.21 -9.40 -4.82
CA CYS A 378 17.56 -9.65 -4.32
C CYS A 378 17.94 -8.56 -3.30
N ALA A 379 19.06 -8.75 -2.62
CA ALA A 379 19.64 -7.80 -1.68
C ALA A 379 21.07 -7.44 -2.11
N PRO A 380 21.25 -6.47 -3.03
CA PRO A 380 22.56 -6.10 -3.54
C PRO A 380 23.48 -5.58 -2.43
N THR A 381 24.77 -5.91 -2.53
CA THR A 381 25.80 -5.39 -1.65
C THR A 381 26.24 -3.98 -2.09
N LEU A 382 26.80 -3.22 -1.16
CA LEU A 382 27.42 -1.92 -1.46
C LEU A 382 28.53 -2.06 -2.52
N ARG A 383 29.33 -3.14 -2.46
CA ARG A 383 30.39 -3.44 -3.43
C ARG A 383 29.84 -3.70 -4.83
N GLU A 384 28.72 -4.43 -4.95
CA GLU A 384 28.09 -4.65 -6.26
C GLU A 384 27.60 -3.35 -6.88
N VAL A 385 27.05 -2.43 -6.07
CA VAL A 385 26.60 -1.10 -6.56
C VAL A 385 27.79 -0.19 -6.90
N GLU A 386 28.88 -0.28 -6.17
CA GLU A 386 30.12 0.44 -6.49
C GLU A 386 30.72 -0.02 -7.82
N ALA A 387 30.76 -1.34 -8.06
CA ALA A 387 31.27 -1.92 -9.31
C ALA A 387 30.34 -1.66 -10.51
N ASP A 388 29.02 -1.72 -10.31
CA ASP A 388 28.00 -1.43 -11.32
C ASP A 388 26.86 -0.61 -10.70
N PRO A 389 26.84 0.73 -10.89
CA PRO A 389 25.85 1.58 -10.26
C PRO A 389 24.44 1.51 -10.90
N PHE A 390 24.26 0.76 -11.99
CA PHE A 390 22.99 0.65 -12.73
C PHE A 390 22.33 -0.71 -12.58
N GLY A 391 23.06 -1.80 -12.80
CA GLY A 391 22.50 -3.16 -12.81
C GLY A 391 21.81 -3.58 -11.51
N PRO A 392 22.42 -3.44 -10.33
CA PRO A 392 21.76 -3.72 -9.05
C PRO A 392 20.51 -2.88 -8.82
N ASN A 393 20.52 -1.60 -9.23
CA ASN A 393 19.36 -0.73 -9.17
C ASN A 393 18.21 -1.21 -10.07
N ALA A 394 18.52 -1.60 -11.30
CA ALA A 394 17.53 -2.15 -12.24
C ALA A 394 16.91 -3.45 -11.72
N LYS A 395 17.72 -4.35 -11.12
CA LYS A 395 17.22 -5.58 -10.49
C LYS A 395 16.18 -5.29 -9.41
N LEU A 396 16.39 -4.28 -8.55
CA LEU A 396 15.45 -3.89 -7.51
C LEU A 396 14.13 -3.35 -8.08
N GLY A 397 14.16 -2.73 -9.26
CA GLY A 397 12.98 -2.20 -9.94
C GLY A 397 12.09 -3.24 -10.64
N THR A 398 12.53 -4.50 -10.73
CA THR A 398 11.85 -5.55 -11.51
C THR A 398 10.35 -5.65 -11.25
N TYR A 399 9.94 -5.60 -9.99
CA TYR A 399 8.54 -5.76 -9.59
C TYR A 399 7.88 -4.46 -9.10
N THR A 400 8.55 -3.31 -9.27
CA THR A 400 8.04 -2.05 -8.73
C THR A 400 7.86 -0.95 -9.77
N ASN A 401 8.68 -0.91 -10.82
CA ASN A 401 8.72 0.21 -11.77
C ASN A 401 7.42 0.42 -12.57
N PHE A 402 6.64 -0.63 -12.82
CA PHE A 402 5.40 -0.55 -13.59
C PHE A 402 4.22 0.05 -12.81
N VAL A 403 4.27 0.03 -11.47
CA VAL A 403 3.10 0.28 -10.61
C VAL A 403 2.55 1.70 -10.79
N ASN A 404 3.42 2.71 -10.74
CA ASN A 404 3.01 4.11 -10.89
C ASN A 404 2.58 4.43 -12.32
N LEU A 405 3.28 3.90 -13.33
CA LEU A 405 2.92 4.05 -14.74
C LEU A 405 1.53 3.47 -15.07
N LEU A 406 1.15 2.35 -14.45
CA LEU A 406 -0.17 1.75 -14.61
C LEU A 406 -1.24 2.33 -13.68
N ASP A 407 -0.94 3.41 -12.94
CA ASP A 407 -1.88 4.06 -12.01
C ASP A 407 -2.43 3.08 -10.95
N LEU A 408 -1.57 2.25 -10.37
CA LEU A 408 -1.90 1.24 -9.38
C LEU A 408 -1.54 1.71 -7.97
N ALA A 409 -2.31 1.26 -6.97
CA ALA A 409 -1.96 1.33 -5.56
C ALA A 409 -1.11 0.12 -5.16
N ALA A 410 -0.29 0.25 -4.11
CA ALA A 410 0.51 -0.86 -3.61
C ALA A 410 0.86 -0.72 -2.12
N ILE A 411 1.04 -1.86 -1.47
CA ILE A 411 1.55 -1.92 -0.10
C ILE A 411 2.61 -3.01 0.00
N ALA A 412 3.82 -2.63 0.39
CA ALA A 412 4.86 -3.56 0.79
C ALA A 412 4.66 -3.94 2.25
N VAL A 413 4.73 -5.22 2.54
CA VAL A 413 4.53 -5.75 3.89
C VAL A 413 5.62 -6.79 4.20
N PRO A 414 6.15 -6.82 5.45
CA PRO A 414 7.08 -7.85 5.90
C PRO A 414 6.55 -9.26 5.66
N GLY A 415 7.43 -10.16 5.26
CA GLY A 415 7.16 -11.57 5.10
C GLY A 415 8.12 -12.44 5.93
N PRO A 416 8.05 -13.76 5.79
CA PRO A 416 8.98 -14.67 6.45
C PRO A 416 10.43 -14.27 6.19
N MET A 417 11.22 -14.14 7.27
CA MET A 417 12.62 -13.75 7.18
C MET A 417 13.42 -14.72 6.32
N ARG A 418 14.39 -14.21 5.60
CA ARG A 418 15.34 -15.02 4.81
C ARG A 418 16.22 -15.85 5.74
N ARG A 419 16.68 -17.00 5.23
CA ARG A 419 17.57 -17.91 6.00
C ARG A 419 18.93 -17.29 6.33
N ASP A 420 19.36 -16.27 5.58
CA ASP A 420 20.58 -15.50 5.82
C ASP A 420 20.40 -14.35 6.82
N GLY A 421 19.25 -14.28 7.49
CA GLY A 421 18.93 -13.27 8.51
C GLY A 421 18.54 -11.90 7.96
N ARG A 422 18.49 -11.72 6.64
CA ARG A 422 18.04 -10.48 5.99
C ARG A 422 16.51 -10.44 5.91
N ALA A 423 15.97 -9.24 5.73
CA ALA A 423 14.55 -9.07 5.54
C ALA A 423 14.07 -9.61 4.18
N ALA A 424 12.82 -10.02 4.14
CA ALA A 424 12.06 -10.26 2.93
C ALA A 424 10.63 -9.75 3.12
N GLY A 425 9.95 -9.46 2.02
CA GLY A 425 8.57 -9.01 2.03
C GLY A 425 7.90 -9.23 0.69
N ILE A 426 6.59 -9.09 0.69
CA ILE A 426 5.78 -9.07 -0.52
C ILE A 426 5.21 -7.67 -0.74
N THR A 427 4.95 -7.34 -1.99
CA THR A 427 4.15 -6.17 -2.36
C THR A 427 2.83 -6.65 -2.93
N LEU A 428 1.73 -6.19 -2.34
CA LEU A 428 0.38 -6.37 -2.84
C LEU A 428 0.01 -5.16 -3.68
N ILE A 429 -0.48 -5.39 -4.90
CA ILE A 429 -0.73 -4.37 -5.90
C ILE A 429 -2.17 -4.51 -6.39
N GLY A 430 -2.84 -3.39 -6.62
CA GLY A 430 -4.19 -3.34 -7.17
C GLY A 430 -4.49 -2.03 -7.88
N PRO A 431 -5.62 -1.93 -8.56
CA PRO A 431 -6.05 -0.70 -9.20
C PRO A 431 -6.19 0.46 -8.22
N ARG A 432 -6.13 1.69 -8.74
CA ARG A 432 -6.47 2.91 -8.01
C ARG A 432 -7.80 2.73 -7.26
N GLY A 433 -7.83 3.20 -6.01
CA GLY A 433 -8.99 3.13 -5.11
C GLY A 433 -9.16 1.80 -4.36
N ARG A 434 -8.28 0.80 -4.59
CA ARG A 434 -8.28 -0.46 -3.81
C ARG A 434 -7.35 -0.43 -2.60
N ASP A 435 -6.89 0.73 -2.19
CA ASP A 435 -5.92 0.90 -1.09
C ASP A 435 -6.38 0.17 0.19
N ALA A 436 -7.64 0.33 0.59
CA ALA A 436 -8.21 -0.31 1.79
C ALA A 436 -8.26 -1.85 1.68
N ALA A 437 -8.61 -2.39 0.52
CA ALA A 437 -8.64 -3.84 0.29
C ALA A 437 -7.23 -4.43 0.35
N LEU A 438 -6.24 -3.76 -0.27
CA LEU A 438 -4.84 -4.15 -0.22
C LEU A 438 -4.30 -4.10 1.21
N ALA A 439 -4.60 -3.04 1.96
CA ALA A 439 -4.23 -2.90 3.36
C ALA A 439 -4.86 -3.99 4.24
N SER A 440 -6.12 -4.38 3.97
CA SER A 440 -6.80 -5.47 4.67
C SER A 440 -6.08 -6.82 4.49
N LEU A 441 -5.69 -7.16 3.26
CA LEU A 441 -4.94 -8.39 2.97
C LEU A 441 -3.51 -8.31 3.54
N ALA A 442 -2.84 -7.17 3.39
CA ALA A 442 -1.51 -6.93 3.95
C ALA A 442 -1.49 -7.09 5.48
N ARG A 443 -2.51 -6.57 6.15
CA ARG A 443 -2.67 -6.69 7.61
C ARG A 443 -2.84 -8.15 8.06
N LEU A 444 -3.69 -8.90 7.37
CA LEU A 444 -3.89 -10.33 7.63
C LEU A 444 -2.58 -11.11 7.43
N PHE A 445 -1.89 -10.88 6.33
CA PHE A 445 -0.60 -11.51 6.01
C PHE A 445 0.48 -11.15 7.03
N HIS A 446 0.60 -9.87 7.41
CA HIS A 446 1.61 -9.38 8.35
C HIS A 446 1.42 -10.01 9.74
N ALA A 447 0.17 -10.13 10.21
CA ALA A 447 -0.13 -10.74 11.50
C ALA A 447 0.21 -12.25 11.55
N ALA A 448 0.04 -12.95 10.44
CA ALA A 448 0.13 -14.41 10.40
C ALA A 448 1.54 -14.98 10.55
N HIS A 449 2.60 -14.23 10.19
CA HIS A 449 3.96 -14.78 10.26
C HIS A 449 4.72 -14.43 11.54
N GLY A 450 4.07 -13.80 12.53
CA GLY A 450 4.65 -13.53 13.86
C GLY A 450 5.81 -12.53 13.83
N ALA A 451 5.74 -11.54 12.94
CA ALA A 451 6.77 -10.53 12.73
C ALA A 451 7.09 -9.73 14.00
N ARG A 452 8.28 -9.14 13.99
CA ARG A 452 8.68 -8.06 14.91
C ARG A 452 8.60 -6.73 14.17
N LEU A 453 8.44 -5.65 14.93
CA LEU A 453 8.47 -4.30 14.37
C LEU A 453 9.89 -3.96 13.90
N GLY A 454 10.10 -3.90 12.59
CA GLY A 454 11.39 -3.59 11.99
C GLY A 454 12.52 -4.51 12.48
N ALA A 455 13.60 -3.90 12.97
CA ALA A 455 14.74 -4.57 13.59
C ALA A 455 14.73 -4.50 15.13
N THR A 456 13.60 -4.11 15.71
CA THR A 456 13.45 -3.98 17.16
C THR A 456 13.14 -5.32 17.83
N ALA A 457 13.15 -5.33 19.17
CA ALA A 457 12.73 -6.50 19.95
C ALA A 457 11.21 -6.58 20.15
N GLN A 458 10.46 -5.54 19.76
CA GLN A 458 9.01 -5.50 19.96
C GLN A 458 8.29 -6.47 19.04
N PRO A 459 7.37 -7.28 19.58
CA PRO A 459 6.48 -8.10 18.75
C PRO A 459 5.50 -7.22 18.00
N LEU A 460 4.93 -7.74 16.92
CA LEU A 460 3.81 -7.10 16.24
C LEU A 460 2.63 -6.98 17.21
N PRO A 461 2.09 -5.78 17.47
CA PRO A 461 0.95 -5.61 18.37
C PRO A 461 -0.31 -6.26 17.75
N PRO A 462 -1.29 -6.64 18.59
CA PRO A 462 -2.60 -7.06 18.09
C PRO A 462 -3.20 -5.95 17.21
N GLY A 463 -3.74 -6.31 16.06
CA GLY A 463 -4.34 -5.36 15.14
C GLY A 463 -5.57 -4.65 15.74
N ALA A 464 -5.95 -3.50 15.18
CA ALA A 464 -7.17 -2.80 15.55
C ALA A 464 -8.42 -3.68 15.30
N THR A 465 -9.47 -3.47 16.08
CA THR A 465 -10.75 -4.16 15.86
C THR A 465 -11.36 -3.72 14.53
N LEU A 466 -11.64 -4.68 13.66
CA LEU A 466 -12.29 -4.42 12.38
C LEU A 466 -13.81 -4.29 12.57
N PRO A 467 -14.48 -3.51 11.70
CA PRO A 467 -15.93 -3.39 11.73
C PRO A 467 -16.62 -4.77 11.63
N THR A 468 -17.64 -4.99 12.44
CA THR A 468 -18.51 -6.18 12.35
C THR A 468 -19.82 -5.88 11.63
N GLY A 469 -20.20 -4.60 11.54
CA GLY A 469 -21.33 -4.08 10.77
C GLY A 469 -20.87 -2.99 9.79
N ALA A 470 -21.80 -2.46 9.01
CA ALA A 470 -21.50 -1.42 8.02
C ALA A 470 -20.92 -0.16 8.70
N PRO A 471 -19.77 0.34 8.22
CA PRO A 471 -19.25 1.64 8.64
C PRO A 471 -20.25 2.77 8.38
N ALA A 472 -20.06 3.91 9.05
CA ALA A 472 -20.89 5.09 8.82
C ALA A 472 -20.90 5.50 7.32
N GLY A 473 -22.07 5.80 6.78
CA GLY A 473 -22.24 6.13 5.36
C GLY A 473 -22.27 4.94 4.41
N MET A 474 -22.31 3.71 4.93
CA MET A 474 -22.40 2.48 4.14
C MET A 474 -23.65 1.67 4.48
N LEU A 475 -24.09 0.82 3.54
CA LEU A 475 -25.24 -0.09 3.69
C LEU A 475 -24.79 -1.54 3.49
N GLU A 476 -25.33 -2.46 4.30
CA GLU A 476 -25.08 -3.89 4.14
C GLU A 476 -25.82 -4.46 2.93
N ILE A 477 -25.13 -5.31 2.18
CA ILE A 477 -25.70 -6.15 1.14
C ILE A 477 -25.23 -7.60 1.31
N ALA A 478 -26.18 -8.53 1.34
CA ALA A 478 -25.92 -9.96 1.34
C ALA A 478 -25.96 -10.51 -0.10
N VAL A 479 -24.93 -11.23 -0.48
CA VAL A 479 -24.77 -11.84 -1.80
C VAL A 479 -24.66 -13.37 -1.66
N VAL A 480 -25.29 -14.10 -2.61
CA VAL A 480 -25.37 -15.57 -2.59
C VAL A 480 -24.92 -16.21 -3.90
N GLY A 481 -24.43 -15.41 -4.85
CA GLY A 481 -24.16 -15.86 -6.22
C GLY A 481 -22.88 -15.34 -6.84
N GLY A 482 -22.98 -14.79 -8.04
CA GLY A 482 -21.83 -14.28 -8.81
C GLY A 482 -21.01 -13.19 -8.14
N HIS A 483 -21.55 -12.51 -7.15
CA HIS A 483 -20.86 -11.50 -6.35
C HIS A 483 -20.13 -12.04 -5.12
N LEU A 484 -20.24 -13.34 -4.80
CA LEU A 484 -19.41 -13.98 -3.78
C LEU A 484 -17.92 -13.80 -4.13
N SER A 485 -17.05 -13.68 -3.13
CA SER A 485 -15.61 -13.58 -3.33
C SER A 485 -15.08 -14.71 -4.20
N GLY A 486 -14.16 -14.42 -5.12
CA GLY A 486 -13.65 -15.38 -6.10
C GLY A 486 -14.63 -15.77 -7.22
N MET A 487 -15.85 -15.20 -7.26
CA MET A 487 -16.81 -15.39 -8.36
C MET A 487 -16.75 -14.22 -9.35
N ALA A 488 -17.29 -14.44 -10.55
CA ALA A 488 -17.13 -13.58 -11.73
C ALA A 488 -17.56 -12.10 -11.56
N LEU A 489 -18.52 -11.82 -10.67
CA LEU A 489 -19.04 -10.46 -10.44
C LEU A 489 -18.53 -9.82 -9.15
N ASN A 490 -17.65 -10.49 -8.38
CA ASN A 490 -17.13 -9.92 -7.13
C ASN A 490 -16.40 -8.59 -7.35
N HIS A 491 -15.76 -8.42 -8.52
CA HIS A 491 -15.08 -7.20 -8.89
C HIS A 491 -15.97 -5.96 -8.86
N GLU A 492 -17.28 -6.10 -9.06
CA GLU A 492 -18.22 -4.96 -9.02
C GLU A 492 -18.34 -4.41 -7.60
N LEU A 493 -18.41 -5.28 -6.57
CA LEU A 493 -18.39 -4.85 -5.18
C LEU A 493 -17.08 -4.12 -4.82
N LEU A 494 -15.95 -4.69 -5.25
CA LEU A 494 -14.62 -4.10 -5.00
C LEU A 494 -14.44 -2.75 -5.72
N ALA A 495 -14.95 -2.62 -6.95
CA ALA A 495 -14.88 -1.37 -7.73
C ALA A 495 -15.78 -0.27 -7.15
N ASP A 496 -16.90 -0.67 -6.55
CA ASP A 496 -17.85 0.22 -5.86
C ASP A 496 -17.40 0.56 -4.40
N GLY A 497 -16.17 0.22 -3.99
CA GLY A 497 -15.65 0.49 -2.65
C GLY A 497 -16.19 -0.44 -1.57
N GLY A 498 -16.60 -1.63 -1.95
CA GLY A 498 -17.18 -2.63 -1.06
C GLY A 498 -16.20 -3.13 0.00
N VAL A 499 -16.67 -3.21 1.24
CA VAL A 499 -15.96 -3.73 2.39
C VAL A 499 -16.60 -5.06 2.80
N PHE A 500 -15.82 -6.13 2.84
CA PHE A 500 -16.29 -7.42 3.31
C PHE A 500 -16.45 -7.40 4.84
N LEU A 501 -17.61 -7.81 5.34
CA LEU A 501 -17.92 -7.83 6.77
C LEU A 501 -17.84 -9.25 7.35
N ARG A 502 -18.56 -10.21 6.75
CA ARG A 502 -18.62 -11.59 7.24
C ARG A 502 -19.16 -12.58 6.19
N ALA A 503 -18.73 -13.83 6.28
CA ALA A 503 -19.40 -14.96 5.64
C ALA A 503 -20.37 -15.59 6.65
N ILE A 504 -21.59 -15.90 6.21
CA ILE A 504 -22.66 -16.41 7.05
C ILE A 504 -23.73 -17.07 6.17
N ASP A 505 -24.38 -18.10 6.68
CA ASP A 505 -25.51 -18.71 5.97
C ASP A 505 -26.79 -17.87 6.14
N THR A 506 -27.70 -17.99 5.21
CA THR A 506 -29.09 -17.54 5.41
C THR A 506 -29.78 -18.38 6.49
N ALA A 507 -30.85 -17.88 7.08
CA ALA A 507 -31.77 -18.71 7.84
C ALA A 507 -32.33 -19.86 6.93
N PRO A 508 -32.71 -21.05 7.49
CA PRO A 508 -33.17 -22.19 6.70
C PRO A 508 -34.61 -22.01 6.19
N CYS A 509 -34.87 -20.90 5.53
CA CYS A 509 -36.15 -20.52 4.94
C CYS A 509 -36.01 -20.03 3.49
N TYR A 510 -35.02 -20.56 2.79
CA TYR A 510 -34.76 -20.19 1.39
C TYR A 510 -34.58 -21.45 0.53
N GLU A 511 -34.93 -21.32 -0.73
CA GLU A 511 -34.57 -22.24 -1.81
C GLU A 511 -33.68 -21.51 -2.82
N LEU A 512 -32.62 -22.19 -3.27
CA LEU A 512 -31.67 -21.67 -4.26
C LEU A 512 -31.84 -22.44 -5.59
N TYR A 513 -32.02 -21.68 -6.65
CA TYR A 513 -32.21 -22.20 -8.00
C TYR A 513 -31.08 -21.76 -8.94
N ALA A 514 -30.68 -22.67 -9.84
CA ALA A 514 -29.85 -22.31 -10.97
C ALA A 514 -30.73 -21.83 -12.12
N LEU A 515 -30.76 -20.52 -12.36
CA LEU A 515 -31.57 -19.94 -13.43
C LEU A 515 -31.02 -20.29 -14.82
N PRO A 516 -31.87 -20.39 -15.88
CA PRO A 516 -31.40 -20.62 -17.24
C PRO A 516 -30.40 -19.55 -17.71
N GLY A 517 -29.42 -19.93 -18.54
CA GLY A 517 -28.43 -18.98 -19.08
C GLY A 517 -27.00 -19.50 -19.20
N GLY A 518 -26.78 -20.81 -19.16
CA GLY A 518 -25.48 -21.44 -19.45
C GLY A 518 -24.43 -21.31 -18.32
N LEU A 519 -23.11 -21.33 -18.65
CA LEU A 519 -22.00 -21.30 -17.69
C LEU A 519 -21.94 -20.00 -16.86
N SER A 520 -22.57 -18.94 -17.34
CA SER A 520 -22.78 -17.67 -16.63
C SER A 520 -24.08 -17.65 -15.82
N GLY A 521 -24.69 -18.83 -15.55
CA GLY A 521 -25.94 -18.95 -14.83
C GLY A 521 -25.97 -18.13 -13.54
N ARG A 522 -27.14 -17.56 -13.26
CA ARG A 522 -27.38 -16.74 -12.06
C ARG A 522 -28.13 -17.59 -11.04
N PRO A 523 -27.81 -17.50 -9.74
CA PRO A 523 -28.69 -18.11 -8.73
C PRO A 523 -29.91 -17.23 -8.51
N GLY A 524 -31.05 -17.88 -8.38
CA GLY A 524 -32.30 -17.30 -7.91
C GLY A 524 -32.59 -17.76 -6.49
N LEU A 525 -32.63 -16.84 -5.52
CA LEU A 525 -32.93 -17.09 -4.13
C LEU A 525 -34.42 -16.77 -3.85
N VAL A 526 -35.19 -17.73 -3.38
CA VAL A 526 -36.60 -17.54 -3.08
C VAL A 526 -36.84 -17.86 -1.62
N ARG A 527 -37.58 -16.97 -0.93
CA ARG A 527 -38.03 -17.25 0.45
C ARG A 527 -39.20 -18.18 0.47
N VAL A 528 -39.16 -19.21 1.32
CA VAL A 528 -40.19 -20.23 1.48
C VAL A 528 -40.64 -20.32 2.94
N PRO A 529 -41.79 -20.95 3.21
CA PRO A 529 -42.28 -21.14 4.58
C PRO A 529 -41.25 -21.85 5.46
N LYS A 530 -41.23 -21.49 6.76
CA LYS A 530 -40.36 -22.12 7.75
C LYS A 530 -40.51 -23.66 7.73
N GLY A 531 -39.36 -24.36 7.71
CA GLY A 531 -39.31 -25.82 7.66
C GLY A 531 -39.33 -26.43 6.26
N ARG A 532 -39.44 -25.64 5.18
CA ARG A 532 -39.36 -26.08 3.78
C ARG A 532 -38.11 -25.67 3.05
N GLY A 533 -37.33 -24.78 3.64
CA GLY A 533 -36.12 -24.24 3.02
C GLY A 533 -34.83 -24.82 3.57
N HIS A 534 -33.73 -24.31 3.03
CA HIS A 534 -32.35 -24.65 3.40
C HIS A 534 -31.59 -23.40 3.82
N ALA A 535 -30.52 -23.56 4.58
CA ALA A 535 -29.51 -22.54 4.76
C ALA A 535 -28.67 -22.47 3.48
N VAL A 536 -28.38 -21.25 3.02
CA VAL A 536 -27.61 -21.00 1.80
C VAL A 536 -26.43 -20.12 2.16
N ALA A 537 -25.22 -20.52 1.75
CA ALA A 537 -23.98 -19.76 1.98
C ALA A 537 -24.06 -18.37 1.36
N ALA A 538 -23.77 -17.37 2.15
CA ALA A 538 -23.83 -15.97 1.79
C ALA A 538 -22.61 -15.20 2.30
N GLU A 539 -22.37 -14.05 1.71
CA GLU A 539 -21.40 -13.05 2.19
C GLU A 539 -22.10 -11.73 2.39
N VAL A 540 -21.77 -11.06 3.50
CA VAL A 540 -22.26 -9.70 3.78
C VAL A 540 -21.14 -8.72 3.52
N TRP A 541 -21.46 -7.75 2.66
CA TRP A 541 -20.59 -6.65 2.28
C TRP A 541 -21.23 -5.33 2.68
N ALA A 542 -20.45 -4.29 2.89
CA ALA A 542 -20.92 -2.92 3.03
C ALA A 542 -20.52 -2.11 1.80
N LEU A 543 -21.45 -1.35 1.23
CA LEU A 543 -21.21 -0.44 0.12
C LEU A 543 -21.51 1.01 0.55
N PRO A 544 -20.75 2.02 0.10
CA PRO A 544 -21.15 3.41 0.23
C PRO A 544 -22.58 3.61 -0.29
N VAL A 545 -23.38 4.46 0.36
CA VAL A 545 -24.82 4.64 0.04
C VAL A 545 -25.05 4.94 -1.44
N GLU A 546 -24.24 5.81 -2.03
CA GLU A 546 -24.34 6.14 -3.46
C GLU A 546 -23.96 4.95 -4.37
N ALA A 547 -22.93 4.21 -4.01
CA ALA A 547 -22.51 3.03 -4.73
C ALA A 547 -23.56 1.91 -4.63
N PHE A 548 -24.19 1.76 -3.46
CA PHE A 548 -25.30 0.83 -3.25
C PHE A 548 -26.47 1.17 -4.20
N GLY A 549 -26.84 2.46 -4.34
CA GLY A 549 -27.88 2.88 -5.28
C GLY A 549 -27.53 2.53 -6.73
N ARG A 550 -26.31 2.82 -7.18
CA ARG A 550 -25.84 2.44 -8.53
C ARG A 550 -25.82 0.92 -8.74
N PHE A 551 -25.41 0.18 -7.71
CA PHE A 551 -25.39 -1.28 -7.73
C PHE A 551 -26.79 -1.86 -7.91
N VAL A 552 -27.76 -1.41 -7.13
CA VAL A 552 -29.18 -1.84 -7.22
C VAL A 552 -29.77 -1.55 -8.60
N ALA A 553 -29.47 -0.39 -9.17
CA ALA A 553 -29.96 0.01 -10.50
C ALA A 553 -29.47 -0.92 -11.63
N ARG A 554 -28.37 -1.66 -11.44
CA ARG A 554 -27.85 -2.63 -12.41
C ARG A 554 -28.42 -4.05 -12.26
N VAL A 555 -29.20 -4.31 -11.22
CA VAL A 555 -29.77 -5.67 -10.97
C VAL A 555 -30.85 -5.97 -12.01
N PRO A 556 -30.65 -6.98 -12.89
CA PRO A 556 -31.62 -7.27 -13.95
C PRO A 556 -32.70 -8.22 -13.46
N ALA A 557 -33.90 -8.11 -14.01
CA ALA A 557 -34.95 -9.09 -13.83
C ALA A 557 -34.45 -10.52 -14.22
N PRO A 558 -34.93 -11.58 -13.59
CA PRO A 558 -35.96 -11.65 -12.54
C PRO A 558 -35.40 -11.45 -11.11
N LEU A 559 -34.18 -10.93 -10.97
CA LEU A 559 -33.59 -10.65 -9.68
C LEU A 559 -34.01 -9.27 -9.17
N GLY A 560 -34.15 -9.16 -7.84
CA GLY A 560 -34.42 -7.91 -7.16
C GLY A 560 -33.68 -7.84 -5.83
N ILE A 561 -33.70 -6.67 -5.18
CA ILE A 561 -33.12 -6.49 -3.84
C ILE A 561 -34.24 -6.43 -2.81
N GLY A 562 -34.21 -7.34 -1.87
CA GLY A 562 -35.15 -7.41 -0.74
C GLY A 562 -34.41 -7.43 0.60
N THR A 563 -35.08 -7.98 1.61
CA THR A 563 -34.50 -8.18 2.95
C THR A 563 -34.27 -9.66 3.20
N LEU A 564 -33.03 -10.07 3.41
CA LEU A 564 -32.65 -11.45 3.73
C LEU A 564 -32.60 -11.63 5.24
N LEU A 565 -33.13 -12.78 5.71
CA LEU A 565 -32.93 -13.22 7.08
C LEU A 565 -31.70 -14.13 7.12
N LEU A 566 -30.69 -13.79 7.90
CA LEU A 566 -29.47 -14.57 8.07
C LEU A 566 -29.54 -15.47 9.31
N ALA A 567 -28.61 -16.41 9.44
CA ALA A 567 -28.57 -17.38 10.52
C ALA A 567 -28.38 -16.74 11.92
N ASP A 568 -27.74 -15.55 11.99
CA ASP A 568 -27.54 -14.76 13.21
C ASP A 568 -28.76 -13.87 13.55
N GLY A 569 -29.83 -13.95 12.77
CA GLY A 569 -31.04 -13.12 12.93
C GLY A 569 -30.94 -11.72 12.33
N THR A 570 -29.79 -11.32 11.80
CA THR A 570 -29.67 -10.02 11.09
C THR A 570 -30.42 -10.02 9.77
N GLN A 571 -30.80 -8.84 9.28
CA GLN A 571 -31.65 -8.67 8.13
C GLN A 571 -31.11 -7.63 7.13
N PRO A 572 -29.94 -7.88 6.51
CA PRO A 572 -29.40 -6.98 5.49
C PRO A 572 -30.23 -6.99 4.22
N LYS A 573 -30.01 -6.00 3.35
CA LYS A 573 -30.48 -6.07 1.97
C LYS A 573 -29.72 -7.16 1.21
N GLY A 574 -30.37 -7.77 0.21
CA GLY A 574 -29.73 -8.82 -0.57
C GLY A 574 -30.60 -9.30 -1.74
N PHE A 575 -30.02 -10.16 -2.54
CA PHE A 575 -30.66 -10.65 -3.76
C PHE A 575 -31.79 -11.62 -3.46
N LEU A 576 -32.96 -11.35 -4.07
CA LEU A 576 -34.10 -12.29 -4.17
C LEU A 576 -34.45 -12.48 -5.65
N CYS A 577 -35.18 -13.55 -5.95
CA CYS A 577 -35.69 -13.85 -7.27
C CYS A 577 -37.22 -13.85 -7.27
N GLU A 578 -37.81 -13.29 -8.31
CA GLU A 578 -39.27 -13.40 -8.54
C GLU A 578 -39.66 -14.85 -8.75
N GLY A 579 -40.86 -15.24 -8.27
CA GLY A 579 -41.36 -16.59 -8.37
C GLY A 579 -41.49 -17.12 -9.82
N GLU A 580 -41.78 -16.23 -10.77
CA GLU A 580 -41.79 -16.53 -12.21
C GLU A 580 -40.41 -16.91 -12.74
N GLY A 581 -39.35 -16.25 -12.25
CA GLY A 581 -37.96 -16.47 -12.69
C GLY A 581 -37.42 -17.86 -12.34
N VAL A 582 -37.99 -18.56 -11.38
CA VAL A 582 -37.55 -19.91 -10.99
C VAL A 582 -38.35 -21.02 -11.64
N ARG A 583 -39.39 -20.73 -12.43
CA ARG A 583 -40.16 -21.75 -13.17
C ARG A 583 -39.24 -22.51 -14.14
N GLY A 584 -39.22 -23.82 -14.01
CA GLY A 584 -38.36 -24.69 -14.81
C GLY A 584 -36.87 -24.64 -14.48
N ALA A 585 -36.47 -23.84 -13.49
CA ALA A 585 -35.07 -23.78 -13.01
C ALA A 585 -34.75 -24.97 -12.10
N THR A 586 -33.49 -25.39 -12.09
CA THR A 586 -33.03 -26.50 -11.24
C THR A 586 -32.87 -26.03 -9.79
N ASN A 587 -33.60 -26.69 -8.86
CA ASN A 587 -33.39 -26.46 -7.43
C ASN A 587 -32.04 -27.06 -7.00
N ILE A 588 -31.16 -26.21 -6.45
CA ILE A 588 -29.80 -26.57 -6.02
C ILE A 588 -29.60 -26.37 -4.51
N SER A 589 -30.66 -26.15 -3.76
CA SER A 589 -30.63 -25.82 -2.33
C SER A 589 -29.87 -26.85 -1.50
N SER A 590 -29.99 -28.15 -1.83
CA SER A 590 -29.28 -29.23 -1.13
C SER A 590 -27.76 -29.18 -1.23
N LEU A 591 -27.20 -28.35 -2.13
CA LEU A 591 -25.77 -28.16 -2.28
C LEU A 591 -25.21 -27.12 -1.28
N GLY A 592 -26.07 -26.42 -0.53
CA GLY A 592 -25.68 -25.44 0.46
C GLY A 592 -25.21 -24.09 -0.09
N GLY A 593 -25.06 -23.92 -1.42
CA GLY A 593 -24.68 -22.63 -2.00
C GLY A 593 -24.16 -22.66 -3.43
N TRP A 594 -23.99 -21.48 -4.01
CA TRP A 594 -23.60 -21.29 -5.41
C TRP A 594 -22.21 -21.84 -5.74
N ARG A 595 -21.21 -21.63 -4.83
CA ARG A 595 -19.84 -22.16 -5.03
C ARG A 595 -19.84 -23.68 -5.21
N ALA A 596 -20.56 -24.39 -4.37
CA ALA A 596 -20.66 -25.86 -4.45
C ALA A 596 -21.29 -26.30 -5.77
N TYR A 597 -22.30 -25.59 -6.26
CA TYR A 597 -22.90 -25.86 -7.57
C TYR A 597 -21.92 -25.63 -8.72
N VAL A 598 -21.20 -24.49 -8.74
CA VAL A 598 -20.23 -24.19 -9.79
C VAL A 598 -19.06 -25.18 -9.78
N ALA A 599 -18.57 -25.58 -8.60
CA ALA A 599 -17.49 -26.56 -8.46
C ALA A 599 -17.87 -27.96 -9.03
N ARG A 600 -19.15 -28.35 -9.01
CA ARG A 600 -19.61 -29.60 -9.62
C ARG A 600 -19.74 -29.58 -11.15
N LYS A 601 -19.77 -28.36 -11.73
CA LYS A 601 -19.88 -28.19 -13.19
C LYS A 601 -18.55 -28.03 -13.89
N ARG A 602 -17.48 -27.75 -13.15
CA ARG A 602 -16.09 -27.74 -13.62
C ARG A 602 -15.49 -29.15 -13.52
#